data_1f21ecd24f65fdf5b5cc6968875d3dfc
#
_entry.id   1f21ecd24f65fdf5b5cc6968875d3dfc
#
_cell.length_a   1.000
_cell.length_b   1.000
_cell.length_c   1.000
_cell.angle_alpha   90.00
_cell.angle_beta   90.00
_cell.angle_gamma   90.00
#
_symmetry.space_group_name_H-M   'P 1'
#
loop_
_entity.id
_entity.type
_entity.pdbx_description
1 polymer ?
#
loop_
_entity_poly.entity_id
_entity_poly.type
_entity_poly.pdbx_seq_one_letter_code
_entity_poly.pdbx_strand_id
1 'polypeptide(L)'
;MENATRIVFLGAGNIAGPYAESIARHPELSLVGVFDVDADKAQHLAESHGFAAFADLDELAAASPDIVVNLTSAPYHFQTTKELIGRGLTVFSEKPLALEPEEAAELVEAAAASGTRLACAPSLWLGAAQQAAAEEVLSGRIGRVGLVKAEVNQGRIETWHPAPGSFYKVGPVVDAGVYPITYTTAVLGPIREVTAFSSMTVPERIMTTGETFTPGRDDTWVVSAAFESGALLALTCNFFVGSKTQPRTVTFHGDDGSVVLDDWLLPGAGVRAAEYGEPLTELHAADDSSPLDWSLGVLELAAAIRDGRPHRTSAEHARHVVDVLDAVALSAFDGRRVRVRSSFPSPFKAVGATA
;
A
#
# COMPACT_ATOMS: atom_id res chain seq x y z
N MET A 1 0.78 21.89 22.10
CA MET A 1 1.43 21.05 21.08
C MET A 1 2.57 20.18 21.65
N GLU A 2 2.62 19.97 22.96
CA GLU A 2 3.67 19.21 23.65
C GLU A 2 3.59 17.67 23.48
N ASN A 3 2.56 17.15 22.80
CA ASN A 3 2.32 15.71 22.66
C ASN A 3 2.15 15.19 21.21
N ALA A 4 2.48 15.98 20.19
CA ALA A 4 2.40 15.52 18.81
C ALA A 4 3.58 14.59 18.49
N THR A 5 3.30 13.45 17.80
CA THR A 5 4.32 12.52 17.32
C THR A 5 5.23 13.19 16.30
N ARG A 6 6.53 13.20 16.55
CA ARG A 6 7.54 13.85 15.72
C ARG A 6 7.90 12.98 14.50
N ILE A 7 7.64 13.50 13.32
CA ILE A 7 7.86 12.82 12.05
C ILE A 7 9.04 13.45 11.32
N VAL A 8 9.89 12.62 10.73
CA VAL A 8 10.94 13.06 9.81
C VAL A 8 10.83 12.25 8.52
N PHE A 9 11.05 12.89 7.39
CA PHE A 9 11.13 12.20 6.10
C PHE A 9 12.57 11.85 5.74
N LEU A 10 12.73 10.64 5.19
CA LEU A 10 13.90 10.24 4.42
C LEU A 10 13.48 10.13 2.95
N GLY A 11 13.91 11.09 2.14
CA GLY A 11 13.50 11.25 0.75
C GLY A 11 12.54 12.41 0.53
N ALA A 12 12.85 13.24 -0.46
CA ALA A 12 12.07 14.41 -0.92
C ALA A 12 11.58 14.25 -2.37
N GLY A 13 11.21 13.00 -2.75
CA GLY A 13 10.68 12.68 -4.06
C GLY A 13 9.22 13.10 -4.24
N ASN A 14 8.62 12.72 -5.38
CA ASN A 14 7.27 13.15 -5.78
C ASN A 14 6.17 12.88 -4.73
N ILE A 15 6.31 11.82 -3.92
CA ILE A 15 5.28 11.47 -2.92
C ILE A 15 5.43 12.26 -1.60
N ALA A 16 6.57 12.91 -1.38
CA ALA A 16 6.84 13.58 -0.11
C ALA A 16 5.92 14.80 0.12
N GLY A 17 5.62 15.58 -0.92
CA GLY A 17 4.63 16.65 -0.85
C GLY A 17 3.25 16.17 -0.43
N PRO A 18 2.63 15.20 -1.12
CA PRO A 18 1.37 14.56 -0.71
C PRO A 18 1.37 14.02 0.73
N TYR A 19 2.48 13.42 1.21
CA TYR A 19 2.60 13.03 2.62
C TYR A 19 2.63 14.23 3.56
N ALA A 20 3.39 15.29 3.24
CA ALA A 20 3.46 16.51 4.05
C ALA A 20 2.08 17.18 4.19
N GLU A 21 1.35 17.31 3.07
CA GLU A 21 -0.02 17.82 3.05
C GLU A 21 -0.99 16.95 3.86
N SER A 22 -0.82 15.61 3.81
CA SER A 22 -1.63 14.67 4.58
C SER A 22 -1.35 14.82 6.07
N ILE A 23 -0.09 14.81 6.48
CA ILE A 23 0.33 14.99 7.89
C ILE A 23 -0.17 16.31 8.46
N ALA A 24 -0.15 17.40 7.70
CA ALA A 24 -0.62 18.71 8.14
C ALA A 24 -2.11 18.76 8.53
N ARG A 25 -2.91 17.78 8.10
CA ARG A 25 -4.33 17.64 8.50
C ARG A 25 -4.53 17.00 9.87
N HIS A 26 -3.47 16.40 10.46
CA HIS A 26 -3.53 15.64 11.71
C HIS A 26 -2.74 16.36 12.82
N PRO A 27 -3.41 17.03 13.76
CA PRO A 27 -2.73 17.76 14.85
C PRO A 27 -1.93 16.84 15.79
N GLU A 28 -2.17 15.52 15.75
CA GLU A 28 -1.42 14.50 16.49
C GLU A 28 -0.03 14.20 15.88
N LEU A 29 0.23 14.67 14.66
CA LEU A 29 1.49 14.48 13.94
C LEU A 29 2.19 15.83 13.77
N SER A 30 3.52 15.83 13.86
CA SER A 30 4.35 17.02 13.64
C SER A 30 5.51 16.66 12.72
N LEU A 31 5.44 17.08 11.45
CA LEU A 31 6.56 16.93 10.52
C LEU A 31 7.62 17.96 10.86
N VAL A 32 8.80 17.51 11.32
CA VAL A 32 9.85 18.38 11.85
C VAL A 32 11.04 18.52 10.91
N GLY A 33 11.18 17.65 9.90
CA GLY A 33 12.27 17.78 8.95
C GLY A 33 12.32 16.69 7.88
N VAL A 34 13.24 16.88 6.94
CA VAL A 34 13.51 15.97 5.82
C VAL A 34 15.01 15.87 5.55
N PHE A 35 15.46 14.69 5.15
CA PHE A 35 16.75 14.46 4.53
C PHE A 35 16.58 13.82 3.16
N ASP A 36 17.28 14.31 2.15
CA ASP A 36 17.45 13.69 0.83
C ASP A 36 18.90 13.83 0.40
N VAL A 37 19.43 12.87 -0.36
CA VAL A 37 20.77 12.95 -0.95
C VAL A 37 20.92 14.12 -1.95
N ASP A 38 19.80 14.58 -2.50
CA ASP A 38 19.66 15.80 -3.28
C ASP A 38 19.22 16.93 -2.33
N ALA A 39 20.20 17.68 -1.83
CA ALA A 39 19.98 18.75 -0.86
C ALA A 39 19.01 19.84 -1.35
N ASP A 40 18.99 20.11 -2.67
CA ASP A 40 18.09 21.11 -3.25
C ASP A 40 16.63 20.66 -3.14
N LYS A 41 16.35 19.36 -3.33
CA LYS A 41 14.99 18.81 -3.14
C LYS A 41 14.57 18.87 -1.68
N ALA A 42 15.46 18.48 -0.75
CA ALA A 42 15.20 18.57 0.69
C ALA A 42 14.88 20.01 1.10
N GLN A 43 15.70 20.97 0.67
CA GLN A 43 15.52 22.38 0.96
C GLN A 43 14.20 22.92 0.38
N HIS A 44 13.91 22.63 -0.88
CA HIS A 44 12.67 23.06 -1.53
C HIS A 44 11.41 22.55 -0.82
N LEU A 45 11.40 21.27 -0.44
CA LEU A 45 10.29 20.68 0.31
C LEU A 45 10.15 21.31 1.70
N ALA A 46 11.27 21.50 2.40
CA ALA A 46 11.30 22.11 3.72
C ALA A 46 10.76 23.55 3.72
N GLU A 47 11.19 24.37 2.78
CA GLU A 47 10.70 25.74 2.61
C GLU A 47 9.22 25.81 2.25
N SER A 48 8.76 24.90 1.39
CA SER A 48 7.36 24.87 0.94
C SER A 48 6.37 24.52 2.06
N HIS A 49 6.80 23.76 3.08
CA HIS A 49 5.95 23.26 4.14
C HIS A 49 6.34 23.72 5.57
N GLY A 50 7.43 24.47 5.72
CA GLY A 50 7.81 25.12 6.98
C GLY A 50 8.47 24.20 8.02
N PHE A 51 9.32 23.25 7.61
CA PHE A 51 10.11 22.38 8.48
C PHE A 51 11.61 22.43 8.13
N ALA A 52 12.47 21.67 8.83
CA ALA A 52 13.91 21.69 8.61
C ALA A 52 14.35 20.78 7.45
N ALA A 53 15.40 21.19 6.71
CA ALA A 53 16.17 20.29 5.86
C ALA A 53 17.43 19.87 6.64
N PHE A 54 17.71 18.57 6.70
CA PHE A 54 18.89 18.01 7.35
C PHE A 54 19.99 17.74 6.34
N ALA A 55 21.25 17.88 6.75
CA ALA A 55 22.41 17.67 5.88
C ALA A 55 22.72 16.19 5.68
N ASP A 56 22.42 15.35 6.66
CA ASP A 56 22.72 13.93 6.66
C ASP A 56 21.80 13.10 7.60
N LEU A 57 22.01 11.79 7.64
CA LEU A 57 21.30 10.89 8.54
C LEU A 57 21.65 11.08 10.02
N ASP A 58 22.78 11.66 10.35
CA ASP A 58 23.17 11.91 11.74
C ASP A 58 22.39 13.11 12.29
N GLU A 59 22.19 14.17 11.50
CA GLU A 59 21.32 15.28 11.86
C GLU A 59 19.85 14.84 11.93
N LEU A 60 19.39 14.00 10.98
CA LEU A 60 18.07 13.40 11.04
C LEU A 60 17.84 12.65 12.35
N ALA A 61 18.79 11.79 12.75
CA ALA A 61 18.70 11.02 13.99
C ALA A 61 18.79 11.92 15.23
N ALA A 62 19.65 12.96 15.21
CA ALA A 62 19.78 13.92 16.28
C ALA A 62 18.51 14.74 16.53
N ALA A 63 17.65 14.90 15.51
CA ALA A 63 16.33 15.51 15.65
C ALA A 63 15.38 14.70 16.54
N SER A 64 15.78 13.48 16.94
CA SER A 64 15.01 12.58 17.81
C SER A 64 13.56 12.37 17.33
N PRO A 65 13.35 11.87 16.10
CA PRO A 65 12.02 11.58 15.60
C PRO A 65 11.41 10.37 16.33
N ASP A 66 10.09 10.42 16.52
CA ASP A 66 9.33 9.24 16.97
C ASP A 66 9.15 8.25 15.82
N ILE A 67 9.00 8.75 14.57
CA ILE A 67 8.85 7.95 13.36
C ILE A 67 9.64 8.60 12.23
N VAL A 68 10.43 7.80 11.52
CA VAL A 68 11.00 8.16 10.21
C VAL A 68 10.14 7.56 9.12
N VAL A 69 9.63 8.41 8.22
CA VAL A 69 8.90 7.98 7.02
C VAL A 69 9.90 7.87 5.88
N ASN A 70 10.17 6.65 5.44
CA ASN A 70 11.07 6.37 4.33
C ASN A 70 10.33 6.51 2.99
N LEU A 71 10.58 7.61 2.30
CA LEU A 71 9.99 7.99 1.01
C LEU A 71 11.01 7.92 -0.14
N THR A 72 12.11 7.20 0.04
CA THR A 72 13.08 6.95 -1.02
C THR A 72 12.41 6.16 -2.15
N SER A 73 13.05 6.01 -3.30
CA SER A 73 12.50 5.18 -4.37
C SER A 73 12.69 3.68 -4.08
N ALA A 74 11.79 2.85 -4.59
CA ALA A 74 11.70 1.42 -4.30
C ALA A 74 13.04 0.64 -4.33
N PRO A 75 13.99 0.88 -5.26
CA PRO A 75 15.27 0.19 -5.23
C PRO A 75 16.14 0.46 -3.99
N TYR A 76 15.85 1.52 -3.25
CA TYR A 76 16.61 1.90 -2.06
C TYR A 76 15.90 1.57 -0.75
N HIS A 77 14.63 1.15 -0.77
CA HIS A 77 13.84 0.88 0.44
C HIS A 77 14.55 -0.09 1.38
N PHE A 78 15.05 -1.22 0.87
CA PHE A 78 15.76 -2.20 1.69
C PHE A 78 16.95 -1.57 2.42
N GLN A 79 17.87 -0.96 1.67
CA GLN A 79 19.10 -0.44 2.26
C GLN A 79 18.85 0.71 3.24
N THR A 80 17.98 1.65 2.88
CA THR A 80 17.68 2.81 3.74
C THR A 80 16.88 2.41 4.97
N THR A 81 15.89 1.51 4.85
CA THR A 81 15.14 0.99 6.00
C THR A 81 16.05 0.22 6.95
N LYS A 82 16.97 -0.61 6.44
CA LYS A 82 17.94 -1.35 7.24
C LYS A 82 18.88 -0.42 8.01
N GLU A 83 19.36 0.66 7.37
CA GLU A 83 20.17 1.69 8.00
C GLU A 83 19.43 2.36 9.16
N LEU A 84 18.16 2.75 8.95
CA LEU A 84 17.35 3.39 9.99
C LEU A 84 17.08 2.44 11.17
N ILE A 85 16.77 1.17 10.91
CA ILE A 85 16.62 0.13 11.96
C ILE A 85 17.92 -0.04 12.74
N GLY A 86 19.08 -0.07 12.05
CA GLY A 86 20.39 -0.16 12.67
C GLY A 86 20.72 0.99 13.61
N ARG A 87 20.10 2.16 13.41
CA ARG A 87 20.17 3.35 14.28
C ARG A 87 19.14 3.32 15.42
N GLY A 88 18.31 2.28 15.53
CA GLY A 88 17.26 2.17 16.54
C GLY A 88 16.03 3.03 16.28
N LEU A 89 15.82 3.49 15.05
CA LEU A 89 14.71 4.37 14.68
C LEU A 89 13.47 3.55 14.28
N THR A 90 12.29 3.99 14.72
CA THR A 90 11.01 3.47 14.22
C THR A 90 10.79 3.94 12.78
N VAL A 91 10.43 3.01 11.89
CA VAL A 91 10.31 3.29 10.45
C VAL A 91 8.90 3.00 9.95
N PHE A 92 8.36 3.93 9.16
CA PHE A 92 7.27 3.69 8.24
C PHE A 92 7.82 3.78 6.82
N SER A 93 7.90 2.66 6.09
CA SER A 93 8.45 2.63 4.73
C SER A 93 7.37 2.73 3.67
N GLU A 94 7.65 3.46 2.58
CA GLU A 94 6.83 3.35 1.37
C GLU A 94 6.89 1.95 0.77
N LYS A 95 5.87 1.66 -0.07
CA LYS A 95 5.72 0.37 -0.77
C LYS A 95 6.58 0.30 -2.05
N PRO A 96 7.00 -0.89 -2.42
CA PRO A 96 7.03 -2.13 -1.63
C PRO A 96 8.11 -2.07 -0.53
N LEU A 97 7.96 -2.88 0.53
CA LEU A 97 8.94 -2.92 1.63
C LEU A 97 10.37 -3.19 1.14
N ALA A 98 10.49 -4.09 0.17
CA ALA A 98 11.70 -4.40 -0.59
C ALA A 98 11.29 -4.91 -1.99
N LEU A 99 12.25 -5.07 -2.89
CA LEU A 99 12.00 -5.66 -4.21
C LEU A 99 12.09 -7.18 -4.22
N GLU A 100 12.88 -7.75 -3.31
CA GLU A 100 13.14 -9.18 -3.22
C GLU A 100 12.58 -9.75 -1.90
N PRO A 101 12.01 -10.97 -1.92
CA PRO A 101 11.46 -11.62 -0.71
C PRO A 101 12.47 -11.77 0.42
N GLU A 102 13.71 -12.09 0.10
CA GLU A 102 14.80 -12.28 1.07
C GLU A 102 15.15 -10.96 1.77
N GLU A 103 15.15 -9.84 1.05
CA GLU A 103 15.37 -8.51 1.60
C GLU A 103 14.24 -8.12 2.56
N ALA A 104 12.98 -8.37 2.18
CA ALA A 104 11.83 -8.12 3.04
C ALA A 104 11.88 -8.97 4.33
N ALA A 105 12.31 -10.23 4.22
CA ALA A 105 12.50 -11.12 5.37
C ALA A 105 13.58 -10.58 6.32
N GLU A 106 14.72 -10.16 5.79
CA GLU A 106 15.83 -9.59 6.56
C GLU A 106 15.41 -8.32 7.32
N LEU A 107 14.60 -7.43 6.71
CA LEU A 107 14.09 -6.24 7.39
C LEU A 107 13.17 -6.58 8.57
N VAL A 108 12.28 -7.57 8.41
CA VAL A 108 11.42 -8.03 9.50
C VAL A 108 12.26 -8.60 10.65
N GLU A 109 13.26 -9.42 10.35
CA GLU A 109 14.17 -10.01 11.34
C GLU A 109 15.01 -8.93 12.05
N ALA A 110 15.54 -7.96 11.30
CA ALA A 110 16.32 -6.86 11.84
C ALA A 110 15.49 -5.97 12.79
N ALA A 111 14.25 -5.65 12.42
CA ALA A 111 13.34 -4.87 13.28
C ALA A 111 13.00 -5.63 14.57
N ALA A 112 12.72 -6.94 14.48
CA ALA A 112 12.47 -7.78 15.63
C ALA A 112 13.68 -7.88 16.57
N ALA A 113 14.90 -8.04 16.01
CA ALA A 113 16.13 -8.16 16.77
C ALA A 113 16.53 -6.87 17.49
N SER A 114 16.26 -5.70 16.87
CA SER A 114 16.54 -4.39 17.46
C SER A 114 15.44 -3.88 18.41
N GLY A 115 14.26 -4.51 18.41
CA GLY A 115 13.09 -4.05 19.14
C GLY A 115 12.47 -2.75 18.55
N THR A 116 12.85 -2.37 17.35
CA THR A 116 12.27 -1.22 16.65
C THR A 116 10.95 -1.59 15.97
N ARG A 117 10.06 -0.62 15.78
CA ARG A 117 8.84 -0.83 15.00
C ARG A 117 9.12 -0.56 13.52
N LEU A 118 8.71 -1.49 12.68
CA LEU A 118 8.73 -1.35 11.22
C LEU A 118 7.32 -1.51 10.67
N ALA A 119 6.81 -0.44 10.10
CA ALA A 119 5.53 -0.40 9.39
C ALA A 119 5.75 -0.10 7.90
N CYS A 120 4.80 -0.46 7.05
CA CYS A 120 4.92 -0.26 5.60
C CYS A 120 3.59 0.12 4.95
N ALA A 121 3.67 0.97 3.94
CA ALA A 121 2.59 1.22 2.98
C ALA A 121 2.34 -0.05 2.08
N PRO A 122 1.19 -0.14 1.37
CA PRO A 122 0.16 0.86 1.30
C PRO A 122 -0.76 0.80 2.53
N SER A 123 -1.17 1.95 3.01
CA SER A 123 -2.01 2.09 4.20
C SER A 123 -3.39 2.68 3.93
N LEU A 124 -3.72 2.95 2.66
CA LEU A 124 -5.01 3.53 2.27
C LEU A 124 -6.22 2.62 2.59
N TRP A 125 -5.98 1.33 2.82
CA TRP A 125 -6.99 0.40 3.32
C TRP A 125 -7.49 0.74 4.74
N LEU A 126 -6.83 1.67 5.45
CA LEU A 126 -7.28 2.25 6.72
C LEU A 126 -8.31 3.38 6.52
N GLY A 127 -8.61 3.77 5.27
CA GLY A 127 -9.60 4.79 4.95
C GLY A 127 -11.03 4.38 5.34
N ALA A 128 -11.91 5.36 5.50
CA ALA A 128 -13.26 5.14 6.02
C ALA A 128 -14.08 4.13 5.21
N ALA A 129 -14.10 4.27 3.89
CA ALA A 129 -14.83 3.34 3.01
C ALA A 129 -14.27 1.92 3.07
N GLN A 130 -12.93 1.79 3.05
CA GLN A 130 -12.25 0.50 3.13
C GLN A 130 -12.49 -0.19 4.46
N GLN A 131 -12.50 0.57 5.56
CA GLN A 131 -12.83 0.04 6.89
C GLN A 131 -14.29 -0.36 6.98
N ALA A 132 -15.24 0.45 6.47
CA ALA A 132 -16.66 0.10 6.45
C ALA A 132 -16.92 -1.20 5.67
N ALA A 133 -16.28 -1.37 4.50
CA ALA A 133 -16.40 -2.62 3.74
C ALA A 133 -15.78 -3.82 4.48
N ALA A 134 -14.61 -3.64 5.12
CA ALA A 134 -13.95 -4.68 5.89
C ALA A 134 -14.78 -5.09 7.12
N GLU A 135 -15.35 -4.13 7.86
CA GLU A 135 -16.24 -4.38 9.01
C GLU A 135 -17.47 -5.19 8.60
N GLU A 136 -18.07 -4.86 7.45
CA GLU A 136 -19.20 -5.61 6.93
C GLU A 136 -18.84 -7.06 6.63
N VAL A 137 -17.70 -7.31 5.96
CA VAL A 137 -17.19 -8.65 5.69
C VAL A 137 -16.91 -9.42 7.00
N LEU A 138 -16.22 -8.76 7.94
CA LEU A 138 -15.78 -9.37 9.20
C LEU A 138 -16.92 -9.56 10.21
N SER A 139 -18.04 -8.84 10.06
CA SER A 139 -19.26 -9.05 10.88
C SER A 139 -19.88 -10.43 10.68
N GLY A 140 -19.55 -11.12 9.58
CA GLY A 140 -20.12 -12.41 9.21
C GLY A 140 -21.50 -12.33 8.53
N ARG A 141 -22.04 -11.12 8.27
CA ARG A 141 -23.38 -10.99 7.63
C ARG A 141 -23.45 -11.54 6.22
N ILE A 142 -22.36 -11.55 5.48
CA ILE A 142 -22.31 -12.15 4.14
C ILE A 142 -21.91 -13.63 4.17
N GLY A 143 -21.84 -14.25 5.35
CA GLY A 143 -21.38 -15.63 5.51
C GLY A 143 -19.89 -15.80 5.24
N ARG A 144 -19.46 -17.01 4.92
CA ARG A 144 -18.06 -17.32 4.59
C ARG A 144 -17.71 -16.80 3.19
N VAL A 145 -16.72 -15.94 3.08
CA VAL A 145 -16.25 -15.44 1.78
C VAL A 145 -15.62 -16.58 0.97
N GLY A 146 -16.16 -16.80 -0.23
CA GLY A 146 -15.67 -17.81 -1.18
C GLY A 146 -14.90 -17.20 -2.36
N LEU A 147 -15.24 -15.95 -2.76
CA LEU A 147 -14.65 -15.29 -3.91
C LEU A 147 -14.47 -13.80 -3.66
N VAL A 148 -13.29 -13.28 -4.03
CA VAL A 148 -13.02 -11.85 -4.13
C VAL A 148 -12.72 -11.50 -5.58
N LYS A 149 -13.31 -10.42 -6.08
CA LYS A 149 -12.95 -9.81 -7.36
C LYS A 149 -12.32 -8.45 -7.10
N ALA A 150 -11.19 -8.17 -7.74
CA ALA A 150 -10.52 -6.88 -7.65
C ALA A 150 -10.03 -6.41 -9.01
N GLU A 151 -10.10 -5.11 -9.25
CA GLU A 151 -9.70 -4.49 -10.51
C GLU A 151 -8.76 -3.33 -10.26
N VAL A 152 -7.69 -3.28 -11.07
CA VAL A 152 -6.71 -2.21 -11.12
C VAL A 152 -6.69 -1.63 -12.52
N ASN A 153 -7.43 -0.56 -12.72
CA ASN A 153 -7.56 0.15 -13.99
C ASN A 153 -6.92 1.54 -13.84
N GLN A 154 -5.59 1.64 -14.11
CA GLN A 154 -4.83 2.88 -13.91
C GLN A 154 -4.80 3.78 -15.16
N GLY A 155 -5.28 3.25 -16.29
CA GLY A 155 -5.21 3.97 -17.56
C GLY A 155 -3.78 4.05 -18.11
N ARG A 156 -3.63 4.91 -19.09
CA ARG A 156 -2.35 5.15 -19.76
C ARG A 156 -1.57 6.20 -18.97
N ILE A 157 -0.57 5.77 -18.21
CA ILE A 157 0.24 6.63 -17.34
C ILE A 157 0.90 7.76 -18.11
N GLU A 158 1.36 7.48 -19.33
CA GLU A 158 2.01 8.44 -20.23
C GLU A 158 1.12 9.62 -20.64
N THR A 159 -0.19 9.54 -20.45
CA THR A 159 -1.11 10.62 -20.80
C THR A 159 -1.26 11.69 -19.72
N TRP A 160 -0.78 11.41 -18.49
CA TRP A 160 -0.95 12.32 -17.36
C TRP A 160 0.32 12.50 -16.51
N HIS A 161 1.28 11.56 -16.55
CA HIS A 161 2.52 11.65 -15.76
C HIS A 161 3.69 12.08 -16.66
N PRO A 162 4.49 13.11 -16.25
CA PRO A 162 5.58 13.64 -17.07
C PRO A 162 6.76 12.67 -17.23
N ALA A 163 6.92 11.71 -16.30
CA ALA A 163 7.99 10.71 -16.29
C ALA A 163 7.42 9.29 -16.08
N PRO A 164 6.70 8.72 -17.06
CA PRO A 164 5.97 7.45 -16.89
C PRO A 164 6.87 6.21 -16.82
N GLY A 165 8.14 6.32 -17.21
CA GLY A 165 9.06 5.19 -17.36
C GLY A 165 9.24 4.34 -16.11
N SER A 166 9.21 4.94 -14.92
CA SER A 166 9.32 4.21 -13.65
C SER A 166 8.15 3.25 -13.41
N PHE A 167 6.94 3.64 -13.76
CA PHE A 167 5.73 2.82 -13.66
C PHE A 167 5.80 1.62 -14.60
N TYR A 168 6.17 1.85 -15.85
CA TYR A 168 6.30 0.80 -16.86
C TYR A 168 7.50 -0.12 -16.63
N LYS A 169 8.47 0.28 -15.83
CA LYS A 169 9.58 -0.56 -15.41
C LYS A 169 9.18 -1.61 -14.38
N VAL A 170 8.25 -1.30 -13.48
CA VAL A 170 7.78 -2.21 -12.43
C VAL A 170 6.49 -2.94 -12.81
N GLY A 171 5.66 -2.35 -13.65
CA GLY A 171 4.40 -2.92 -14.13
C GLY A 171 3.21 -2.73 -13.19
N PRO A 172 1.97 -2.97 -13.69
CA PRO A 172 0.74 -2.60 -12.98
C PRO A 172 0.47 -3.40 -11.71
N VAL A 173 0.98 -4.63 -11.58
CA VAL A 173 0.80 -5.44 -10.36
C VAL A 173 1.61 -4.88 -9.21
N VAL A 174 2.88 -4.57 -9.44
CA VAL A 174 3.78 -4.04 -8.40
C VAL A 174 3.43 -2.61 -8.05
N ASP A 175 3.09 -1.78 -9.04
CA ASP A 175 2.77 -0.38 -8.80
C ASP A 175 1.43 -0.18 -8.10
N ALA A 176 0.38 -0.80 -8.62
CA ALA A 176 -0.99 -0.55 -8.17
C ALA A 176 -1.74 -1.81 -7.68
N GLY A 177 -1.42 -3.00 -8.19
CA GLY A 177 -1.97 -4.26 -7.68
C GLY A 177 -1.63 -4.54 -6.22
N VAL A 178 -0.52 -3.99 -5.74
CA VAL A 178 -0.12 -4.01 -4.34
C VAL A 178 -1.22 -3.51 -3.38
N TYR A 179 -2.02 -2.51 -3.78
CA TYR A 179 -3.10 -1.96 -2.93
C TYR A 179 -4.23 -2.96 -2.67
N PRO A 180 -4.95 -3.49 -3.68
CA PRO A 180 -6.00 -4.48 -3.42
C PRO A 180 -5.45 -5.81 -2.89
N ILE A 181 -4.20 -6.20 -3.20
CA ILE A 181 -3.56 -7.37 -2.57
C ILE A 181 -3.41 -7.12 -1.07
N THR A 182 -2.84 -5.98 -0.65
CA THR A 182 -2.70 -5.63 0.77
C THR A 182 -4.07 -5.55 1.45
N TYR A 183 -5.05 -4.89 0.83
CA TYR A 183 -6.39 -4.77 1.42
C TYR A 183 -7.08 -6.13 1.60
N THR A 184 -7.12 -6.95 0.55
CA THR A 184 -7.81 -8.25 0.62
C THR A 184 -7.10 -9.23 1.57
N THR A 185 -5.77 -9.19 1.65
CA THR A 185 -5.02 -9.99 2.63
C THR A 185 -5.19 -9.47 4.05
N ALA A 186 -5.31 -8.15 4.27
CA ALA A 186 -5.65 -7.60 5.58
C ALA A 186 -6.99 -8.15 6.10
N VAL A 187 -8.01 -8.25 5.22
CA VAL A 187 -9.36 -8.71 5.57
C VAL A 187 -9.43 -10.23 5.72
N LEU A 188 -8.90 -10.99 4.76
CA LEU A 188 -9.11 -12.45 4.67
C LEU A 188 -7.93 -13.29 5.19
N GLY A 189 -6.79 -12.65 5.51
CA GLY A 189 -5.56 -13.32 5.90
C GLY A 189 -4.67 -13.69 4.71
N PRO A 190 -3.65 -14.55 4.92
CA PRO A 190 -2.60 -14.78 3.94
C PRO A 190 -3.08 -15.49 2.67
N ILE A 191 -2.46 -15.13 1.54
CA ILE A 191 -2.54 -15.87 0.27
C ILE A 191 -1.56 -17.05 0.36
N ARG A 192 -2.05 -18.24 0.02
CA ARG A 192 -1.29 -19.50 0.02
C ARG A 192 -0.58 -19.78 -1.30
N GLU A 193 -1.20 -19.44 -2.43
CA GLU A 193 -0.72 -19.76 -3.77
C GLU A 193 -1.35 -18.87 -4.83
N VAL A 194 -0.65 -18.67 -5.95
CA VAL A 194 -1.08 -17.84 -7.06
C VAL A 194 -0.88 -18.53 -8.41
N THR A 195 -1.68 -18.12 -9.40
CA THR A 195 -1.49 -18.38 -10.83
C THR A 195 -1.73 -17.09 -11.59
N ALA A 196 -0.85 -16.75 -12.54
CA ALA A 196 -0.95 -15.51 -13.28
C ALA A 196 -0.63 -15.67 -14.76
N PHE A 197 -1.23 -14.80 -15.57
CA PHE A 197 -0.88 -14.55 -16.97
C PHE A 197 -0.60 -13.07 -17.15
N SER A 198 0.33 -12.75 -18.03
CA SER A 198 0.61 -11.37 -18.42
C SER A 198 0.73 -11.24 -19.93
N SER A 199 0.53 -10.03 -20.43
CA SER A 199 0.65 -9.69 -21.85
C SER A 199 1.00 -8.22 -22.02
N MET A 200 1.74 -7.93 -23.09
CA MET A 200 1.96 -6.56 -23.56
C MET A 200 0.84 -6.18 -24.53
N THR A 201 -0.17 -5.47 -24.04
CA THR A 201 -1.33 -5.03 -24.84
C THR A 201 -1.00 -3.84 -25.73
N VAL A 202 -0.20 -2.88 -25.21
CA VAL A 202 0.20 -1.66 -25.93
C VAL A 202 1.73 -1.58 -25.95
N PRO A 203 2.39 -2.19 -26.96
CA PRO A 203 3.84 -2.35 -26.99
C PRO A 203 4.60 -1.05 -27.27
N GLU A 204 3.98 -0.07 -27.88
CA GLU A 204 4.56 1.25 -28.11
C GLU A 204 3.65 2.32 -27.53
N ARG A 205 4.24 3.24 -26.79
CA ARG A 205 3.53 4.29 -26.09
C ARG A 205 4.06 5.67 -26.47
N ILE A 206 3.18 6.65 -26.49
CA ILE A 206 3.50 8.03 -26.90
C ILE A 206 3.26 8.94 -25.70
N MET A 207 4.34 9.58 -25.20
CA MET A 207 4.26 10.60 -24.15
C MET A 207 3.54 11.87 -24.63
N THR A 208 3.10 12.68 -23.70
CA THR A 208 2.52 14.00 -24.00
C THR A 208 3.50 14.92 -24.75
N THR A 209 4.80 14.66 -24.66
CA THR A 209 5.87 15.34 -25.41
C THR A 209 5.93 14.92 -26.90
N GLY A 210 5.25 13.83 -27.28
CA GLY A 210 5.33 13.23 -28.61
C GLY A 210 6.43 12.18 -28.75
N GLU A 211 7.25 11.96 -27.72
CA GLU A 211 8.28 10.91 -27.73
C GLU A 211 7.63 9.54 -27.55
N THR A 212 8.17 8.53 -28.25
CA THR A 212 7.74 7.14 -28.13
C THR A 212 8.67 6.37 -27.22
N PHE A 213 8.12 5.39 -26.49
CA PHE A 213 8.89 4.43 -25.72
C PHE A 213 8.23 3.06 -25.69
N THR A 214 9.04 2.02 -25.43
CA THR A 214 8.57 0.66 -25.20
C THR A 214 8.58 0.37 -23.71
N PRO A 215 7.44 -0.10 -23.11
CA PRO A 215 7.41 -0.57 -21.73
C PRO A 215 8.42 -1.68 -21.46
N GLY A 216 9.02 -1.67 -20.28
CA GLY A 216 9.97 -2.71 -19.86
C GLY A 216 9.32 -4.00 -19.35
N ARG A 217 8.01 -3.96 -19.07
CA ARG A 217 7.22 -5.10 -18.57
C ARG A 217 5.84 -5.10 -19.19
N ASP A 218 5.19 -6.26 -19.17
CA ASP A 218 3.79 -6.42 -19.58
C ASP A 218 2.88 -5.45 -18.86
N ASP A 219 1.93 -4.90 -19.60
CA ASP A 219 1.01 -3.85 -19.14
C ASP A 219 -0.37 -4.38 -18.73
N THR A 220 -0.60 -5.69 -18.90
CA THR A 220 -1.88 -6.36 -18.60
C THR A 220 -1.61 -7.67 -17.89
N TRP A 221 -2.28 -7.85 -16.74
CA TRP A 221 -2.12 -9.01 -15.88
C TRP A 221 -3.46 -9.54 -15.42
N VAL A 222 -3.62 -10.87 -15.40
CA VAL A 222 -4.72 -11.60 -14.79
C VAL A 222 -4.15 -12.55 -13.75
N VAL A 223 -4.54 -12.35 -12.49
CA VAL A 223 -4.03 -13.10 -11.35
C VAL A 223 -5.18 -13.85 -10.67
N SER A 224 -4.99 -15.12 -10.41
CA SER A 224 -5.84 -15.92 -9.53
C SER A 224 -5.04 -16.34 -8.31
N ALA A 225 -5.56 -16.12 -7.12
CA ALA A 225 -4.92 -16.52 -5.88
C ALA A 225 -5.86 -17.29 -4.97
N ALA A 226 -5.31 -18.15 -4.12
CA ALA A 226 -6.06 -18.85 -3.08
C ALA A 226 -5.54 -18.41 -1.70
N PHE A 227 -6.46 -17.95 -0.84
CA PHE A 227 -6.18 -17.64 0.55
C PHE A 227 -6.05 -18.92 1.39
N GLU A 228 -5.39 -18.82 2.53
CA GLU A 228 -5.37 -19.91 3.53
C GLU A 228 -6.78 -20.25 4.05
N SER A 229 -7.68 -19.26 4.10
CA SER A 229 -9.10 -19.44 4.45
C SER A 229 -9.88 -20.30 3.46
N GLY A 230 -9.33 -20.54 2.25
CA GLY A 230 -9.99 -21.23 1.14
C GLY A 230 -10.72 -20.30 0.17
N ALA A 231 -10.85 -19.01 0.45
CA ALA A 231 -11.38 -18.04 -0.49
C ALA A 231 -10.45 -17.91 -1.73
N LEU A 232 -11.01 -17.52 -2.86
CA LEU A 232 -10.26 -17.24 -4.09
C LEU A 232 -10.28 -15.75 -4.39
N LEU A 233 -9.18 -15.25 -4.97
CA LEU A 233 -9.06 -13.91 -5.53
C LEU A 233 -8.96 -14.00 -7.06
N ALA A 234 -9.78 -13.21 -7.76
CA ALA A 234 -9.62 -12.89 -9.17
C ALA A 234 -9.25 -11.41 -9.29
N LEU A 235 -8.01 -11.12 -9.69
CA LEU A 235 -7.46 -9.77 -9.80
C LEU A 235 -7.02 -9.48 -11.23
N THR A 236 -7.45 -8.36 -11.79
CA THR A 236 -6.94 -7.83 -13.05
C THR A 236 -6.18 -6.53 -12.82
N CYS A 237 -5.00 -6.40 -13.43
CA CYS A 237 -4.19 -5.18 -13.36
C CYS A 237 -3.78 -4.75 -14.75
N ASN A 238 -3.97 -3.47 -15.08
CA ASN A 238 -3.54 -2.97 -16.38
C ASN A 238 -3.22 -1.46 -16.38
N PHE A 239 -2.44 -1.05 -17.40
CA PHE A 239 -2.08 0.33 -17.71
C PHE A 239 -2.68 0.83 -19.02
N PHE A 240 -3.91 0.40 -19.36
CA PHE A 240 -4.57 0.89 -20.57
C PHE A 240 -6.07 1.17 -20.40
N VAL A 241 -6.77 0.45 -19.52
CA VAL A 241 -8.17 0.73 -19.19
C VAL A 241 -8.25 1.89 -18.21
N GLY A 242 -8.91 2.98 -18.59
CA GLY A 242 -9.07 4.14 -17.73
C GLY A 242 -10.05 3.88 -16.59
N SER A 243 -9.73 4.36 -15.39
CA SER A 243 -10.59 4.22 -14.19
C SER A 243 -11.97 4.88 -14.34
N LYS A 244 -12.12 5.86 -15.23
CA LYS A 244 -13.42 6.47 -15.56
C LYS A 244 -14.32 5.56 -16.40
N THR A 245 -13.75 4.59 -17.12
CA THR A 245 -14.48 3.62 -17.94
C THR A 245 -14.79 2.36 -17.16
N GLN A 246 -13.88 1.97 -16.26
CA GLN A 246 -14.00 0.82 -15.38
C GLN A 246 -13.52 1.23 -13.97
N PRO A 247 -14.38 1.14 -12.96
CA PRO A 247 -14.01 1.49 -11.59
C PRO A 247 -12.94 0.54 -11.04
N ARG A 248 -12.22 1.01 -10.01
CA ARG A 248 -11.21 0.25 -9.27
C ARG A 248 -11.86 -0.47 -8.09
N THR A 249 -12.74 -1.43 -8.37
CA THR A 249 -13.56 -2.09 -7.37
C THR A 249 -12.85 -3.20 -6.62
N VAL A 250 -13.32 -3.47 -5.40
CA VAL A 250 -13.14 -4.75 -4.71
C VAL A 250 -14.51 -5.28 -4.29
N THR A 251 -14.83 -6.51 -4.68
CA THR A 251 -16.07 -7.17 -4.30
C THR A 251 -15.79 -8.46 -3.55
N PHE A 252 -16.36 -8.60 -2.36
CA PHE A 252 -16.35 -9.83 -1.58
C PHE A 252 -17.69 -10.54 -1.75
N HIS A 253 -17.64 -11.82 -2.14
CA HIS A 253 -18.81 -12.69 -2.29
C HIS A 253 -18.73 -13.80 -1.25
N GLY A 254 -19.68 -13.82 -0.35
CA GLY A 254 -19.85 -14.86 0.65
C GLY A 254 -21.05 -15.79 0.36
N ASP A 255 -21.25 -16.77 1.24
CA ASP A 255 -22.36 -17.74 1.11
C ASP A 255 -23.72 -17.07 1.27
N ASP A 256 -23.83 -15.99 2.05
CA ASP A 256 -25.09 -15.33 2.42
C ASP A 256 -25.22 -13.91 1.82
N GLY A 257 -24.23 -13.42 1.08
CA GLY A 257 -24.32 -12.09 0.50
C GLY A 257 -23.03 -11.58 -0.14
N SER A 258 -23.01 -10.29 -0.44
CA SER A 258 -21.86 -9.64 -1.08
C SER A 258 -21.64 -8.23 -0.56
N VAL A 259 -20.37 -7.79 -0.54
CA VAL A 259 -19.95 -6.41 -0.26
C VAL A 259 -19.17 -5.89 -1.43
N VAL A 260 -19.49 -4.69 -1.89
CA VAL A 260 -18.82 -3.97 -2.98
C VAL A 260 -18.22 -2.69 -2.44
N LEU A 261 -16.91 -2.54 -2.57
CA LEU A 261 -16.18 -1.28 -2.40
C LEU A 261 -15.94 -0.70 -3.80
N ASP A 262 -16.48 0.48 -4.07
CA ASP A 262 -16.49 1.07 -5.40
C ASP A 262 -15.10 1.58 -5.86
N ASP A 263 -14.22 1.94 -4.93
CA ASP A 263 -12.84 2.31 -5.22
C ASP A 263 -11.91 1.96 -4.05
N TRP A 264 -10.91 1.10 -4.27
CA TRP A 264 -9.96 0.70 -3.23
C TRP A 264 -8.93 1.78 -2.88
N LEU A 265 -8.81 2.85 -3.67
CA LEU A 265 -7.86 3.94 -3.46
C LEU A 265 -8.49 5.10 -2.67
N LEU A 266 -9.73 5.47 -2.99
CA LEU A 266 -10.37 6.68 -2.48
C LEU A 266 -11.02 6.42 -1.11
N PRO A 267 -10.68 7.20 -0.06
CA PRO A 267 -11.26 7.02 1.27
C PRO A 267 -12.77 7.35 1.34
N GLY A 268 -13.26 8.18 0.42
CA GLY A 268 -14.66 8.52 0.27
C GLY A 268 -15.41 7.67 -0.76
N ALA A 269 -14.90 6.48 -1.10
CA ALA A 269 -15.61 5.57 -2.01
C ALA A 269 -16.94 5.08 -1.43
N GLY A 270 -17.90 4.77 -2.31
CA GLY A 270 -19.14 4.12 -1.91
C GLY A 270 -18.92 2.67 -1.46
N VAL A 271 -19.69 2.24 -0.47
CA VAL A 271 -19.77 0.83 -0.06
C VAL A 271 -21.20 0.36 -0.14
N ARG A 272 -21.42 -0.76 -0.79
CA ARG A 272 -22.75 -1.38 -0.98
C ARG A 272 -22.69 -2.83 -0.54
N ALA A 273 -23.79 -3.33 0.02
CA ALA A 273 -23.94 -4.74 0.34
C ALA A 273 -25.32 -5.28 -0.06
N ALA A 274 -25.40 -6.58 -0.19
CA ALA A 274 -26.63 -7.29 -0.41
C ALA A 274 -26.62 -8.64 0.30
N GLU A 275 -27.76 -9.07 0.80
CA GLU A 275 -28.01 -10.48 1.12
C GLU A 275 -28.10 -11.31 -0.18
N TYR A 276 -27.97 -12.62 -0.06
CA TYR A 276 -28.02 -13.50 -1.22
C TYR A 276 -29.35 -13.38 -1.99
N GLY A 277 -29.23 -13.05 -3.28
CA GLY A 277 -30.40 -12.88 -4.15
C GLY A 277 -31.07 -11.52 -4.10
N GLU A 278 -30.65 -10.63 -3.21
CA GLU A 278 -31.22 -9.30 -3.06
C GLU A 278 -30.39 -8.24 -3.81
N PRO A 279 -30.97 -7.08 -4.17
CA PRO A 279 -30.24 -5.98 -4.78
C PRO A 279 -29.26 -5.33 -3.80
N LEU A 280 -28.16 -4.79 -4.34
CA LEU A 280 -27.19 -4.02 -3.55
C LEU A 280 -27.84 -2.78 -2.95
N THR A 281 -27.63 -2.56 -1.66
CA THR A 281 -28.03 -1.36 -0.92
C THR A 281 -26.80 -0.62 -0.41
N GLU A 282 -26.91 0.71 -0.31
CA GLU A 282 -25.83 1.56 0.17
C GLU A 282 -25.61 1.35 1.68
N LEU A 283 -24.37 1.08 2.08
CA LEU A 283 -23.93 1.04 3.47
C LEU A 283 -23.14 2.30 3.86
N HIS A 284 -22.34 2.80 2.94
CA HIS A 284 -21.53 4.00 3.10
C HIS A 284 -21.64 4.81 1.82
N ALA A 285 -22.18 6.02 1.94
CA ALA A 285 -22.35 6.92 0.81
C ALA A 285 -21.01 7.41 0.30
N ALA A 286 -20.88 7.52 -1.02
CA ALA A 286 -19.71 8.13 -1.62
C ALA A 286 -19.59 9.61 -1.23
N ASP A 287 -18.38 10.03 -0.89
CA ASP A 287 -18.03 11.42 -0.58
C ASP A 287 -16.80 11.84 -1.41
N ASP A 288 -17.07 12.44 -2.56
CA ASP A 288 -16.02 12.91 -3.48
C ASP A 288 -15.17 14.06 -2.89
N SER A 289 -15.60 14.65 -1.77
CA SER A 289 -14.84 15.70 -1.07
C SER A 289 -13.78 15.17 -0.11
N SER A 290 -13.81 13.88 0.21
CA SER A 290 -12.82 13.24 1.08
C SER A 290 -11.44 13.19 0.40
N PRO A 291 -10.43 13.92 0.90
CA PRO A 291 -9.12 13.95 0.27
C PRO A 291 -8.39 12.62 0.47
N LEU A 292 -7.55 12.27 -0.50
CA LEU A 292 -6.60 11.18 -0.30
C LEU A 292 -5.69 11.48 0.88
N ASP A 293 -5.49 10.49 1.76
CA ASP A 293 -4.70 10.64 2.97
C ASP A 293 -3.58 9.59 3.01
N TRP A 294 -2.40 10.01 2.60
CA TRP A 294 -1.21 9.16 2.58
C TRP A 294 -0.67 8.87 3.99
N SER A 295 -1.03 9.70 4.98
CA SER A 295 -0.53 9.59 6.36
C SER A 295 -1.28 8.59 7.24
N LEU A 296 -2.35 7.94 6.77
CA LEU A 296 -3.16 7.01 7.58
C LEU A 296 -2.33 5.92 8.29
N GLY A 297 -1.32 5.36 7.61
CA GLY A 297 -0.43 4.38 8.22
C GLY A 297 0.51 4.97 9.27
N VAL A 298 0.97 6.20 9.05
CA VAL A 298 1.80 6.94 10.01
C VAL A 298 0.97 7.29 11.25
N LEU A 299 -0.26 7.73 11.06
CA LEU A 299 -1.22 8.04 12.14
C LEU A 299 -1.54 6.78 12.96
N GLU A 300 -1.78 5.65 12.30
CA GLU A 300 -2.00 4.35 12.96
C GLU A 300 -0.77 3.90 13.76
N LEU A 301 0.44 4.04 13.18
CA LEU A 301 1.69 3.70 13.87
C LEU A 301 1.90 4.60 15.10
N ALA A 302 1.67 5.91 14.97
CA ALA A 302 1.76 6.86 16.07
C ALA A 302 0.79 6.53 17.20
N ALA A 303 -0.47 6.22 16.87
CA ALA A 303 -1.46 5.78 17.85
C ALA A 303 -1.04 4.46 18.53
N ALA A 304 -0.54 3.49 17.77
CA ALA A 304 -0.08 2.21 18.30
C ALA A 304 1.13 2.35 19.25
N ILE A 305 2.05 3.29 18.96
CA ILE A 305 3.17 3.61 19.85
C ILE A 305 2.64 4.20 21.17
N ARG A 306 1.80 5.22 21.09
CA ARG A 306 1.21 5.89 22.26
C ARG A 306 0.44 4.92 23.15
N ASP A 307 -0.34 4.02 22.53
CA ASP A 307 -1.23 3.09 23.24
C ASP A 307 -0.49 1.79 23.66
N GLY A 308 0.79 1.63 23.34
CA GLY A 308 1.59 0.43 23.66
C GLY A 308 1.09 -0.86 22.98
N ARG A 309 0.36 -0.77 21.87
CA ARG A 309 -0.23 -1.90 21.13
C ARG A 309 0.52 -2.23 19.83
N PRO A 310 0.31 -3.40 19.23
CA PRO A 310 0.73 -3.66 17.86
C PRO A 310 0.08 -2.69 16.87
N HIS A 311 0.81 -2.33 15.81
CA HIS A 311 0.28 -1.54 14.70
C HIS A 311 -0.23 -2.45 13.58
N ARG A 312 -1.23 -1.96 12.83
CA ARG A 312 -1.92 -2.75 11.80
C ARG A 312 -1.14 -2.87 10.49
N THR A 313 -0.31 -1.89 10.15
CA THR A 313 0.54 -1.86 8.94
C THR A 313 1.87 -2.56 9.16
N SER A 314 1.84 -3.80 9.65
CA SER A 314 3.04 -4.51 10.12
C SER A 314 3.99 -4.91 8.98
N ALA A 315 5.28 -5.02 9.32
CA ALA A 315 6.31 -5.46 8.39
C ALA A 315 6.10 -6.91 7.93
N GLU A 316 5.55 -7.78 8.77
CA GLU A 316 5.22 -9.16 8.42
C GLU A 316 4.15 -9.23 7.33
N HIS A 317 3.12 -8.35 7.42
CA HIS A 317 2.12 -8.23 6.36
C HIS A 317 2.74 -7.70 5.07
N ALA A 318 3.57 -6.65 5.15
CA ALA A 318 4.27 -6.11 4.00
C ALA A 318 5.22 -7.12 3.34
N ARG A 319 5.97 -7.92 4.13
CA ARG A 319 6.78 -9.05 3.65
C ARG A 319 5.92 -10.04 2.88
N HIS A 320 4.75 -10.42 3.44
CA HIS A 320 3.82 -11.33 2.75
C HIS A 320 3.37 -10.76 1.41
N VAL A 321 3.08 -9.48 1.33
CA VAL A 321 2.72 -8.81 0.07
C VAL A 321 3.88 -8.87 -0.94
N VAL A 322 5.13 -8.65 -0.52
CA VAL A 322 6.32 -8.81 -1.39
C VAL A 322 6.41 -10.24 -1.92
N ASP A 323 6.24 -11.25 -1.05
CA ASP A 323 6.24 -12.67 -1.46
C ASP A 323 5.12 -12.98 -2.47
N VAL A 324 3.93 -12.36 -2.33
CA VAL A 324 2.81 -12.51 -3.28
C VAL A 324 3.17 -11.90 -4.63
N LEU A 325 3.76 -10.69 -4.64
CA LEU A 325 4.16 -10.01 -5.87
C LEU A 325 5.22 -10.80 -6.63
N ASP A 326 6.22 -11.36 -5.94
CA ASP A 326 7.23 -12.25 -6.52
C ASP A 326 6.59 -13.53 -7.08
N ALA A 327 5.73 -14.19 -6.30
CA ALA A 327 5.02 -15.39 -6.74
C ALA A 327 4.14 -15.15 -7.97
N VAL A 328 3.51 -13.97 -8.11
CA VAL A 328 2.75 -13.56 -9.31
C VAL A 328 3.68 -13.45 -10.52
N ALA A 329 4.84 -12.79 -10.36
CA ALA A 329 5.82 -12.64 -11.43
C ALA A 329 6.38 -14.00 -11.88
N LEU A 330 6.79 -14.85 -10.94
CA LEU A 330 7.25 -16.20 -11.20
C LEU A 330 6.19 -17.08 -11.88
N SER A 331 4.93 -16.96 -11.44
CA SER A 331 3.83 -17.73 -12.04
C SER A 331 3.59 -17.37 -13.49
N ALA A 332 3.60 -16.08 -13.82
CA ALA A 332 3.42 -15.61 -15.20
C ALA A 332 4.59 -16.01 -16.09
N PHE A 333 5.81 -15.98 -15.56
CA PHE A 333 7.03 -16.35 -16.28
C PHE A 333 7.11 -17.87 -16.54
N ASP A 334 6.88 -18.69 -15.50
CA ASP A 334 7.02 -20.16 -15.56
C ASP A 334 5.77 -20.86 -16.10
N GLY A 335 4.62 -20.18 -16.19
CA GLY A 335 3.34 -20.79 -16.60
C GLY A 335 2.80 -21.82 -15.61
N ARG A 336 3.13 -21.71 -14.31
CA ARG A 336 2.75 -22.67 -13.28
C ARG A 336 2.21 -21.97 -12.03
N ARG A 337 1.48 -22.74 -11.23
CA ARG A 337 1.07 -22.30 -9.90
C ARG A 337 2.27 -22.19 -8.97
N VAL A 338 2.38 -21.08 -8.23
CA VAL A 338 3.46 -20.79 -7.27
C VAL A 338 2.90 -20.67 -5.86
N ARG A 339 3.55 -21.30 -4.89
CA ARG A 339 3.24 -21.15 -3.46
C ARG A 339 3.88 -19.90 -2.90
N VAL A 340 3.13 -19.17 -2.09
CA VAL A 340 3.62 -18.09 -1.24
C VAL A 340 4.18 -18.72 0.04
N ARG A 341 5.33 -18.26 0.51
CA ARG A 341 6.08 -18.92 1.61
C ARG A 341 5.81 -18.29 2.97
N SER A 342 5.50 -16.98 3.00
CA SER A 342 5.25 -16.24 4.24
C SER A 342 3.79 -16.32 4.68
N SER A 343 3.59 -16.02 5.95
CA SER A 343 2.29 -15.80 6.57
C SER A 343 2.42 -14.62 7.55
N PHE A 344 1.31 -14.09 8.03
CA PHE A 344 1.29 -12.97 8.97
C PHE A 344 0.02 -13.01 9.84
N PRO A 345 0.03 -12.39 11.04
CA PRO A 345 -1.17 -12.26 11.85
C PRO A 345 -2.12 -11.22 11.27
N SER A 346 -3.44 -11.51 11.25
CA SER A 346 -4.44 -10.58 10.71
C SER A 346 -4.38 -9.22 11.44
N PRO A 347 -4.27 -8.10 10.70
CA PRO A 347 -4.21 -6.76 11.29
C PRO A 347 -5.53 -6.32 11.96
N PHE A 348 -6.66 -6.96 11.62
CA PHE A 348 -7.94 -6.71 12.28
C PHE A 348 -8.07 -7.44 13.63
N LYS A 349 -7.36 -8.54 13.84
CA LYS A 349 -7.31 -9.24 15.15
C LYS A 349 -6.39 -8.55 16.16
N ALA A 350 -5.45 -7.73 15.71
CA ALA A 350 -4.52 -7.03 16.59
C ALA A 350 -5.16 -5.89 17.42
N VAL A 351 -6.38 -5.46 17.11
CA VAL A 351 -7.09 -4.34 17.73
C VAL A 351 -8.29 -4.82 18.58
N GLY A 352 -8.16 -5.98 19.25
CA GLY A 352 -9.08 -6.33 20.34
C GLY A 352 -10.47 -6.75 19.90
N ALA A 353 -10.59 -7.68 18.96
CA ALA A 353 -11.74 -8.54 18.91
C ALA A 353 -11.68 -9.47 20.15
N THR A 354 -12.34 -9.06 21.23
CA THR A 354 -12.76 -10.00 22.28
C THR A 354 -13.55 -11.10 21.59
N ALA A 355 -13.10 -12.33 21.78
CA ALA A 355 -13.70 -13.56 21.29
C ALA A 355 -15.17 -13.69 21.69
#